data_96763314938edb54c2066b6159941b37
#
_entry.id   96763314938edb54c2066b6159941b37
#
_cell.length_a   1.000
_cell.length_b   1.000
_cell.length_c   1.000
_cell.angle_alpha   90.00
_cell.angle_beta   90.00
_cell.angle_gamma   90.00
#
_symmetry.space_group_name_H-M   'P 1'
#
loop_
_entity.id
_entity.type
_entity.pdbx_description
1 polymer ?
#
loop_
_entity_poly.entity_id
_entity_poly.type
_entity_poly.pdbx_seq_one_letter_code
_entity_poly.pdbx_strand_id
1 'polypeptide(L)'
;MKINENFLNLKDSYLFATVGRKTAEYKKNHPDKDVIRLSIGDVTLPLAPVVIEAMHKAVEDMSRKETFKGYGPDQYCYGYECLIDSIRGSYARKGVTLRPEEIFISDGAKSDCGNILDIFSVDNVVLVPDPVYPVYVDTNVMAGRKIVYADANEANGFLPMPDMSVDADIIYICSPNNPTGAAYSKEQLRAWVDYALKKDAVILYDAAYEFFVTDGNLARSIYQVEGAEKCAIELCSYSKTAGFTGVRCGYTIVPTELVRGGV
;
A
#
# COMPACT_ATOMS: atom_id res chain seq x y z
N MET A 1 17.28 30.22 1.10
CA MET A 1 16.40 29.06 1.10
C MET A 1 17.23 27.86 1.54
N LYS A 2 16.73 27.04 2.48
CA LYS A 2 17.37 25.76 2.86
C LYS A 2 16.60 24.63 2.23
N ILE A 3 17.28 23.61 1.74
CA ILE A 3 16.68 22.37 1.23
C ILE A 3 16.73 21.28 2.29
N ASN A 4 15.92 20.25 2.13
CA ASN A 4 15.97 19.07 3.01
C ASN A 4 17.19 18.22 2.63
N GLU A 5 18.23 18.24 3.47
CA GLU A 5 19.50 17.54 3.22
C GLU A 5 19.36 16.01 3.30
N ASN A 6 18.27 15.49 3.89
CA ASN A 6 18.01 14.04 3.90
C ASN A 6 17.89 13.44 2.50
N PHE A 7 17.54 14.25 1.49
CA PHE A 7 17.51 13.81 0.10
C PHE A 7 18.89 13.36 -0.41
N LEU A 8 19.98 13.85 0.19
CA LEU A 8 21.35 13.43 -0.15
C LEU A 8 21.63 11.97 0.29
N ASN A 9 20.82 11.43 1.19
CA ASN A 9 20.92 10.04 1.68
C ASN A 9 20.18 9.03 0.80
N LEU A 10 19.41 9.50 -0.18
CA LEU A 10 18.78 8.61 -1.15
C LEU A 10 19.84 7.96 -2.04
N LYS A 11 19.59 6.70 -2.45
CA LYS A 11 20.46 6.03 -3.43
C LYS A 11 20.44 6.81 -4.75
N ASP A 12 21.59 6.99 -5.38
CA ASP A 12 21.82 7.82 -6.59
C ASP A 12 20.94 7.48 -7.79
N SER A 13 20.32 6.31 -7.82
CA SER A 13 19.39 5.94 -8.87
C SER A 13 18.23 5.08 -8.36
N TYR A 14 17.04 5.53 -8.64
CA TYR A 14 15.85 4.69 -8.49
C TYR A 14 15.99 3.43 -9.35
N LEU A 15 15.83 2.25 -8.75
CA LEU A 15 16.09 0.95 -9.39
C LEU A 15 15.48 0.84 -10.79
N PHE A 16 14.24 1.26 -10.96
CA PHE A 16 13.54 1.18 -12.26
C PHE A 16 14.13 2.08 -13.33
N ALA A 17 14.64 3.25 -12.97
CA ALA A 17 15.35 4.14 -13.90
C ALA A 17 16.65 3.50 -14.40
N THR A 18 17.40 2.88 -13.51
CA THR A 18 18.64 2.15 -13.86
C THR A 18 18.36 0.96 -14.77
N VAL A 19 17.35 0.15 -14.46
CA VAL A 19 16.93 -0.98 -15.32
C VAL A 19 16.48 -0.48 -16.68
N GLY A 20 15.70 0.60 -16.73
CA GLY A 20 15.26 1.22 -18.01
C GLY A 20 16.43 1.66 -18.87
N ARG A 21 17.41 2.35 -18.30
CA ARG A 21 18.63 2.78 -19.00
C ARG A 21 19.46 1.61 -19.51
N LYS A 22 19.74 0.60 -18.69
CA LYS A 22 20.47 -0.61 -19.08
C LYS A 22 19.74 -1.38 -20.20
N THR A 23 18.42 -1.47 -20.13
CA THR A 23 17.60 -2.11 -21.15
C THR A 23 17.69 -1.35 -22.50
N ALA A 24 17.62 -0.02 -22.46
CA ALA A 24 17.73 0.80 -23.67
C ALA A 24 19.13 0.66 -24.32
N GLU A 25 20.19 0.68 -23.50
CA GLU A 25 21.56 0.47 -23.95
C GLU A 25 21.76 -0.92 -24.55
N TYR A 26 21.23 -1.98 -23.89
CA TYR A 26 21.29 -3.33 -24.42
C TYR A 26 20.61 -3.45 -25.79
N LYS A 27 19.39 -2.92 -25.94
CA LYS A 27 18.64 -2.92 -27.20
C LYS A 27 19.38 -2.17 -28.33
N LYS A 28 20.04 -1.06 -27.98
CA LYS A 28 20.87 -0.30 -28.95
C LYS A 28 22.04 -1.11 -29.47
N ASN A 29 22.68 -1.89 -28.59
CA ASN A 29 23.86 -2.69 -28.92
C ASN A 29 23.51 -4.06 -29.53
N HIS A 30 22.25 -4.51 -29.39
CA HIS A 30 21.76 -5.80 -29.85
C HIS A 30 20.37 -5.64 -30.52
N PRO A 31 20.28 -4.97 -31.67
CA PRO A 31 19.00 -4.64 -32.31
C PRO A 31 18.25 -5.86 -32.83
N ASP A 32 18.93 -6.98 -33.01
CA ASP A 32 18.41 -8.29 -33.42
C ASP A 32 17.85 -9.15 -32.26
N LYS A 33 17.98 -8.67 -31.03
CA LYS A 33 17.54 -9.42 -29.83
C LYS A 33 16.25 -8.86 -29.26
N ASP A 34 15.31 -9.77 -28.99
CA ASP A 34 14.15 -9.44 -28.19
C ASP A 34 14.49 -9.43 -26.70
N VAL A 35 14.02 -8.40 -25.98
CA VAL A 35 14.19 -8.27 -24.54
C VAL A 35 12.88 -8.52 -23.85
N ILE A 36 12.79 -9.65 -23.15
CA ILE A 36 11.65 -9.99 -22.31
C ILE A 36 11.78 -9.22 -20.99
N ARG A 37 10.80 -8.37 -20.71
CA ARG A 37 10.78 -7.55 -19.49
C ARG A 37 10.04 -8.27 -18.38
N LEU A 38 10.76 -8.60 -17.31
CA LEU A 38 10.22 -9.20 -16.08
C LEU A 38 10.42 -8.28 -14.85
N SER A 39 10.76 -7.02 -15.08
CA SER A 39 11.24 -6.11 -14.03
C SER A 39 10.18 -5.23 -13.40
N ILE A 40 9.03 -5.05 -14.03
CA ILE A 40 7.94 -4.19 -13.54
C ILE A 40 6.64 -4.99 -13.61
N GLY A 41 6.01 -5.17 -12.44
CA GLY A 41 4.67 -5.75 -12.36
C GLY A 41 3.61 -4.74 -12.80
N ASP A 42 3.47 -4.52 -14.10
CA ASP A 42 2.39 -3.71 -14.66
C ASP A 42 1.27 -4.60 -15.20
N VAL A 43 0.07 -4.02 -15.33
CA VAL A 43 -1.04 -4.67 -16.01
C VAL A 43 -0.78 -4.68 -17.51
N THR A 44 -1.01 -5.83 -18.15
CA THR A 44 -0.70 -6.06 -19.57
C THR A 44 -1.94 -6.17 -20.43
N LEU A 45 -3.12 -6.28 -19.82
CA LEU A 45 -4.40 -6.37 -20.51
C LEU A 45 -5.16 -5.05 -20.44
N PRO A 46 -5.99 -4.74 -21.45
CA PRO A 46 -6.92 -3.62 -21.38
C PRO A 46 -7.86 -3.73 -20.19
N LEU A 47 -8.45 -2.60 -19.79
CA LEU A 47 -9.51 -2.58 -18.78
C LEU A 47 -10.68 -3.48 -19.23
N ALA A 48 -11.32 -4.14 -18.27
CA ALA A 48 -12.47 -4.96 -18.53
C ALA A 48 -13.63 -4.13 -19.16
N PRO A 49 -14.41 -4.68 -20.09
CA PRO A 49 -15.50 -3.93 -20.75
C PRO A 49 -16.48 -3.27 -19.78
N VAL A 50 -16.83 -3.95 -18.68
CA VAL A 50 -17.72 -3.41 -17.65
C VAL A 50 -17.12 -2.16 -16.96
N VAL A 51 -15.82 -2.09 -16.82
CA VAL A 51 -15.13 -0.91 -16.25
C VAL A 51 -15.18 0.25 -17.23
N ILE A 52 -14.90 -0.01 -18.51
CA ILE A 52 -14.99 1.00 -19.58
C ILE A 52 -16.41 1.56 -19.68
N GLU A 53 -17.43 0.71 -19.66
CA GLU A 53 -18.84 1.13 -19.66
C GLU A 53 -19.17 2.02 -18.47
N ALA A 54 -18.75 1.64 -17.26
CA ALA A 54 -18.94 2.44 -16.05
C ALA A 54 -18.24 3.81 -16.13
N MET A 55 -17.04 3.86 -16.70
CA MET A 55 -16.29 5.11 -16.90
C MET A 55 -17.00 6.02 -17.91
N HIS A 56 -17.50 5.49 -19.04
CA HIS A 56 -18.28 6.26 -20.02
C HIS A 56 -19.53 6.84 -19.36
N LYS A 57 -20.27 6.03 -18.59
CA LYS A 57 -21.43 6.50 -17.86
C LYS A 57 -21.09 7.59 -16.87
N ALA A 58 -20.01 7.46 -16.12
CA ALA A 58 -19.58 8.48 -15.17
C ALA A 58 -19.24 9.81 -15.86
N VAL A 59 -18.59 9.77 -17.03
CA VAL A 59 -18.32 10.98 -17.84
C VAL A 59 -19.64 11.60 -18.33
N GLU A 60 -20.59 10.79 -18.80
CA GLU A 60 -21.91 11.28 -19.21
C GLU A 60 -22.69 11.92 -18.07
N ASP A 61 -22.65 11.29 -16.88
CA ASP A 61 -23.29 11.84 -15.66
C ASP A 61 -22.71 13.21 -15.29
N MET A 62 -21.40 13.44 -15.52
CA MET A 62 -20.75 14.74 -15.29
C MET A 62 -21.21 15.83 -16.25
N SER A 63 -21.81 15.49 -17.38
CA SER A 63 -22.29 16.44 -18.38
C SER A 63 -23.64 17.07 -18.05
N ARG A 64 -24.38 16.54 -17.08
CA ARG A 64 -25.76 16.95 -16.74
C ARG A 64 -25.81 17.55 -15.34
N LYS A 65 -26.52 18.65 -15.19
CA LYS A 65 -26.65 19.35 -13.90
C LYS A 65 -27.21 18.45 -12.79
N GLU A 66 -28.15 17.57 -13.12
CA GLU A 66 -28.86 16.70 -12.18
C GLU A 66 -28.00 15.56 -11.65
N THR A 67 -27.00 15.13 -12.42
CA THR A 67 -26.12 13.99 -12.09
C THR A 67 -24.66 14.39 -11.86
N PHE A 68 -24.35 15.67 -12.11
CA PHE A 68 -23.01 16.20 -11.86
C PHE A 68 -22.62 16.02 -10.38
N LYS A 69 -21.40 15.51 -10.17
CA LYS A 69 -20.80 15.34 -8.85
C LYS A 69 -19.56 16.19 -8.76
N GLY A 70 -19.57 17.12 -7.81
CA GLY A 70 -18.41 17.93 -7.43
C GLY A 70 -17.63 17.26 -6.28
N TYR A 71 -17.19 18.07 -5.33
CA TYR A 71 -16.74 17.54 -4.04
C TYR A 71 -17.91 16.79 -3.38
N GLY A 72 -17.61 15.75 -2.58
CA GLY A 72 -18.66 15.01 -1.90
C GLY A 72 -19.52 15.90 -0.98
N PRO A 73 -20.63 15.35 -0.44
CA PRO A 73 -21.66 16.13 0.23
C PRO A 73 -21.22 16.82 1.52
N ASP A 74 -20.11 16.39 2.13
CA ASP A 74 -19.61 16.92 3.40
C ASP A 74 -18.23 17.57 3.26
N GLN A 75 -17.94 18.56 4.11
CA GLN A 75 -16.63 19.21 4.21
C GLN A 75 -15.51 18.24 4.60
N TYR A 76 -15.87 17.07 5.14
CA TYR A 76 -14.97 15.99 5.53
C TYR A 76 -15.10 14.80 4.57
N CYS A 77 -15.04 15.05 3.28
CA CYS A 77 -15.20 14.03 2.25
C CYS A 77 -14.10 13.00 2.25
N TYR A 78 -14.35 11.88 2.86
CA TYR A 78 -13.50 10.69 2.76
C TYR A 78 -13.65 9.99 1.39
N GLY A 79 -14.69 10.31 0.62
CA GLY A 79 -15.03 9.77 -0.69
C GLY A 79 -16.52 9.75 -0.96
N TYR A 80 -16.91 9.39 -2.18
CA TYR A 80 -18.34 9.22 -2.48
C TYR A 80 -18.92 8.01 -1.74
N GLU A 81 -20.11 8.19 -1.15
CA GLU A 81 -20.82 7.16 -0.36
C GLU A 81 -20.95 5.83 -1.13
N CYS A 82 -21.29 5.89 -2.42
CA CYS A 82 -21.44 4.69 -3.24
C CYS A 82 -20.14 3.86 -3.36
N LEU A 83 -18.96 4.52 -3.36
CA LEU A 83 -17.67 3.83 -3.38
C LEU A 83 -17.35 3.29 -2.00
N ILE A 84 -17.56 4.08 -0.96
CA ILE A 84 -17.36 3.67 0.44
C ILE A 84 -18.20 2.44 0.76
N ASP A 85 -19.49 2.43 0.39
CA ASP A 85 -20.38 1.28 0.61
C ASP A 85 -19.94 0.03 -0.19
N SER A 86 -19.45 0.23 -1.42
CA SER A 86 -18.89 -0.87 -2.21
C SER A 86 -17.66 -1.49 -1.54
N ILE A 87 -16.77 -0.67 -0.97
CA ILE A 87 -15.60 -1.11 -0.22
C ILE A 87 -16.05 -1.87 1.03
N ARG A 88 -16.95 -1.28 1.83
CA ARG A 88 -17.51 -1.93 3.03
C ARG A 88 -18.15 -3.29 2.71
N GLY A 89 -18.92 -3.36 1.63
CA GLY A 89 -19.48 -4.62 1.15
C GLY A 89 -18.40 -5.66 0.77
N SER A 90 -17.28 -5.22 0.21
CA SER A 90 -16.14 -6.10 -0.08
C SER A 90 -15.49 -6.64 1.20
N TYR A 91 -15.33 -5.81 2.22
CA TYR A 91 -14.78 -6.23 3.52
C TYR A 91 -15.73 -7.13 4.29
N ALA A 92 -17.04 -6.87 4.25
CA ALA A 92 -18.04 -7.74 4.85
C ALA A 92 -17.96 -9.18 4.31
N ARG A 93 -17.67 -9.35 3.01
CA ARG A 93 -17.43 -10.68 2.40
C ARG A 93 -16.16 -11.37 2.91
N LYS A 94 -15.21 -10.59 3.45
CA LYS A 94 -13.99 -11.11 4.12
C LYS A 94 -14.20 -11.34 5.62
N GLY A 95 -15.40 -11.08 6.15
CA GLY A 95 -15.73 -11.17 7.58
C GLY A 95 -15.26 -9.95 8.39
N VAL A 96 -14.97 -8.83 7.74
CA VAL A 96 -14.52 -7.59 8.37
C VAL A 96 -15.63 -6.54 8.27
N THR A 97 -15.94 -5.89 9.39
CA THR A 97 -16.92 -4.79 9.44
C THR A 97 -16.16 -3.46 9.55
N LEU A 98 -16.43 -2.55 8.62
CA LEU A 98 -15.84 -1.20 8.60
C LEU A 98 -16.94 -0.15 8.76
N ARG A 99 -16.61 0.96 9.41
CA ARG A 99 -17.43 2.17 9.44
C ARG A 99 -17.11 3.06 8.24
N PRO A 100 -18.07 3.85 7.73
CA PRO A 100 -17.80 4.75 6.60
C PRO A 100 -16.64 5.71 6.85
N GLU A 101 -16.54 6.27 8.06
CA GLU A 101 -15.53 7.23 8.48
C GLU A 101 -14.12 6.66 8.62
N GLU A 102 -13.96 5.35 8.51
CA GLU A 102 -12.66 4.67 8.55
C GLU A 102 -12.01 4.54 7.16
N ILE A 103 -12.74 4.93 6.09
CA ILE A 103 -12.31 4.71 4.70
C ILE A 103 -12.02 6.04 4.02
N PHE A 104 -10.78 6.23 3.58
CA PHE A 104 -10.28 7.44 2.93
C PHE A 104 -9.91 7.13 1.48
N ILE A 105 -10.66 7.69 0.52
CA ILE A 105 -10.41 7.48 -0.91
C ILE A 105 -9.23 8.33 -1.37
N SER A 106 -8.36 7.74 -2.19
CA SER A 106 -7.14 8.35 -2.67
C SER A 106 -6.87 8.07 -4.16
N ASP A 107 -5.77 8.61 -4.67
CA ASP A 107 -5.27 8.35 -6.02
C ASP A 107 -4.34 7.13 -6.11
N GLY A 108 -4.20 6.37 -5.02
CA GLY A 108 -3.49 5.09 -5.00
C GLY A 108 -2.53 4.92 -3.82
N ALA A 109 -2.30 3.66 -3.44
CA ALA A 109 -1.51 3.30 -2.27
C ALA A 109 -0.10 3.90 -2.24
N LYS A 110 0.51 4.21 -3.40
CA LYS A 110 1.85 4.85 -3.42
C LYS A 110 1.81 6.26 -2.82
N SER A 111 0.81 7.05 -3.17
CA SER A 111 0.60 8.39 -2.59
C SER A 111 0.28 8.28 -1.11
N ASP A 112 -0.56 7.31 -0.75
CA ASP A 112 -0.93 7.06 0.64
C ASP A 112 0.28 6.66 1.49
N CYS A 113 1.15 5.77 0.97
CA CYS A 113 2.40 5.39 1.65
C CYS A 113 3.32 6.59 1.94
N GLY A 114 3.29 7.62 1.09
CA GLY A 114 4.06 8.84 1.30
C GLY A 114 3.37 9.80 2.26
N ASN A 115 2.10 10.08 2.01
CA ASN A 115 1.34 11.12 2.73
C ASN A 115 1.00 10.73 4.16
N ILE A 116 0.71 9.45 4.43
CA ILE A 116 0.38 8.97 5.78
C ILE A 116 1.51 9.23 6.79
N LEU A 117 2.73 9.37 6.31
CA LEU A 117 3.89 9.60 7.19
C LEU A 117 3.89 10.97 7.85
N ASP A 118 3.13 11.93 7.34
CA ASP A 118 3.03 13.28 7.91
C ASP A 118 2.34 13.28 9.29
N ILE A 119 1.54 12.25 9.59
CA ILE A 119 0.90 12.11 10.92
C ILE A 119 1.87 11.57 11.99
N PHE A 120 3.04 11.07 11.60
CA PHE A 120 4.01 10.46 12.51
C PHE A 120 5.22 11.37 12.73
N SER A 121 5.71 11.44 13.98
CA SER A 121 6.96 12.13 14.29
C SER A 121 8.14 11.59 13.47
N VAL A 122 9.08 12.48 13.13
CA VAL A 122 10.33 12.10 12.46
C VAL A 122 11.28 11.29 13.36
N ASP A 123 11.07 11.33 14.66
CA ASP A 123 11.88 10.58 15.64
C ASP A 123 11.50 9.09 15.71
N ASN A 124 10.39 8.70 15.10
CA ASN A 124 9.94 7.31 15.08
C ASN A 124 10.94 6.40 14.36
N VAL A 125 11.17 5.23 14.93
CA VAL A 125 11.96 4.16 14.34
C VAL A 125 11.07 3.31 13.44
N VAL A 126 11.51 3.11 12.19
CA VAL A 126 10.75 2.38 11.18
C VAL A 126 11.36 1.01 10.94
N LEU A 127 10.56 -0.05 11.03
CA LEU A 127 10.94 -1.41 10.68
C LEU A 127 10.41 -1.77 9.30
N VAL A 128 11.31 -2.21 8.42
CA VAL A 128 11.00 -2.56 7.03
C VAL A 128 11.59 -3.93 6.70
N PRO A 129 10.83 -4.90 6.18
CA PRO A 129 11.40 -6.11 5.59
C PRO A 129 12.32 -5.77 4.41
N ASP A 130 13.39 -6.57 4.19
CA ASP A 130 14.28 -6.40 3.03
C ASP A 130 14.51 -7.77 2.35
N PRO A 131 14.15 -7.95 1.05
CA PRO A 131 13.74 -6.93 0.08
C PRO A 131 12.26 -6.51 0.19
N VAL A 132 12.00 -5.24 -0.15
CA VAL A 132 10.67 -4.64 -0.09
C VAL A 132 10.47 -3.58 -1.20
N TYR A 133 9.26 -3.10 -1.33
CA TYR A 133 8.94 -1.99 -2.23
C TYR A 133 9.70 -0.71 -1.81
N PRO A 134 10.53 -0.11 -2.70
CA PRO A 134 11.46 0.96 -2.32
C PRO A 134 10.82 2.19 -1.69
N VAL A 135 9.54 2.46 -1.98
CA VAL A 135 8.83 3.64 -1.47
C VAL A 135 8.85 3.71 0.05
N TYR A 136 8.74 2.60 0.76
CA TYR A 136 8.76 2.61 2.22
C TYR A 136 10.09 3.09 2.79
N VAL A 137 11.19 2.72 2.13
CA VAL A 137 12.54 3.17 2.50
C VAL A 137 12.75 4.62 2.10
N ASP A 138 12.49 4.95 0.83
CA ASP A 138 12.79 6.27 0.27
C ASP A 138 12.04 7.39 1.02
N THR A 139 10.75 7.20 1.30
CA THR A 139 9.94 8.22 2.02
C THR A 139 10.42 8.44 3.45
N ASN A 140 10.86 7.40 4.14
CA ASN A 140 11.39 7.53 5.50
C ASN A 140 12.81 8.10 5.51
N VAL A 141 13.65 7.79 4.52
CA VAL A 141 14.95 8.46 4.32
C VAL A 141 14.76 9.95 4.07
N MET A 142 13.83 10.34 3.20
CA MET A 142 13.52 11.77 2.94
C MET A 142 13.05 12.49 4.20
N ALA A 143 12.31 11.81 5.08
CA ALA A 143 11.88 12.36 6.36
C ALA A 143 12.98 12.35 7.43
N GLY A 144 14.11 11.67 7.20
CA GLY A 144 15.22 11.56 8.16
C GLY A 144 14.98 10.55 9.28
N ARG A 145 14.00 9.65 9.15
CA ARG A 145 13.72 8.62 10.15
C ARG A 145 14.79 7.53 10.18
N LYS A 146 15.00 6.96 11.35
CA LYS A 146 15.83 5.76 11.52
C LYS A 146 15.10 4.54 10.97
N ILE A 147 15.76 3.78 10.08
CA ILE A 147 15.22 2.55 9.52
C ILE A 147 15.99 1.36 10.08
N VAL A 148 15.24 0.35 10.52
CA VAL A 148 15.73 -0.98 10.90
C VAL A 148 15.20 -1.97 9.89
N TYR A 149 16.07 -2.83 9.36
CA TYR A 149 15.69 -3.83 8.38
C TYR A 149 15.45 -5.18 9.06
N ALA A 150 14.38 -5.86 8.66
CA ALA A 150 14.12 -7.27 8.98
C ALA A 150 14.49 -8.11 7.76
N ASP A 151 15.49 -8.97 7.90
CA ASP A 151 16.04 -9.77 6.81
C ASP A 151 15.02 -10.80 6.32
N ALA A 152 14.59 -10.67 5.06
CA ALA A 152 13.68 -11.57 4.38
C ALA A 152 14.44 -12.39 3.34
N ASN A 153 14.63 -13.67 3.61
CA ASN A 153 15.46 -14.57 2.80
C ASN A 153 14.81 -15.95 2.63
N GLU A 154 15.48 -16.83 1.89
CA GLU A 154 14.96 -18.17 1.61
C GLU A 154 14.74 -19.00 2.88
N ALA A 155 15.58 -18.83 3.91
CA ALA A 155 15.49 -19.62 5.15
C ALA A 155 14.22 -19.30 5.95
N ASN A 156 13.67 -18.08 5.84
CA ASN A 156 12.41 -17.68 6.49
C ASN A 156 11.25 -17.54 5.49
N GLY A 157 11.40 -18.07 4.26
CA GLY A 157 10.38 -17.99 3.21
C GLY A 157 10.07 -16.56 2.76
N PHE A 158 11.02 -15.63 2.93
CA PHE A 158 10.86 -14.19 2.69
C PHE A 158 9.78 -13.52 3.56
N LEU A 159 9.47 -14.12 4.71
CA LEU A 159 8.48 -13.64 5.68
C LEU A 159 9.15 -13.52 7.05
N PRO A 160 9.89 -12.43 7.32
CA PRO A 160 10.49 -12.21 8.64
C PRO A 160 9.39 -12.12 9.70
N MET A 161 9.69 -12.65 10.87
CA MET A 161 8.82 -12.60 12.04
C MET A 161 9.31 -11.52 13.01
N PRO A 162 8.43 -11.00 13.89
CA PRO A 162 8.81 -9.95 14.81
C PRO A 162 9.89 -10.41 15.79
N ASP A 163 10.92 -9.57 15.97
CA ASP A 163 11.95 -9.72 17.00
C ASP A 163 11.65 -8.78 18.16
N MET A 164 11.36 -9.33 19.33
CA MET A 164 11.04 -8.56 20.53
C MET A 164 12.20 -7.72 21.07
N SER A 165 13.44 -7.96 20.62
CA SER A 165 14.61 -7.16 20.99
C SER A 165 14.71 -5.85 20.20
N VAL A 166 13.99 -5.75 19.08
CA VAL A 166 13.89 -4.54 18.25
C VAL A 166 12.77 -3.66 18.81
N ASP A 167 13.03 -2.36 18.97
CA ASP A 167 12.02 -1.35 19.27
C ASP A 167 11.75 -0.56 17.98
N ALA A 168 10.54 -0.71 17.45
CA ALA A 168 10.08 0.02 16.27
C ALA A 168 8.70 0.64 16.57
N ASP A 169 8.50 1.84 16.05
CA ASP A 169 7.25 2.60 16.20
C ASP A 169 6.34 2.43 14.98
N ILE A 170 6.93 2.28 13.79
CA ILE A 170 6.22 2.08 12.52
C ILE A 170 6.74 0.81 11.87
N ILE A 171 5.85 -0.07 11.47
CA ILE A 171 6.18 -1.37 10.87
C ILE A 171 5.52 -1.45 9.49
N TYR A 172 6.31 -1.65 8.44
CA TYR A 172 5.74 -1.94 7.12
C TYR A 172 5.57 -3.43 6.92
N ILE A 173 4.39 -3.83 6.46
CA ILE A 173 4.08 -5.19 6.03
C ILE A 173 3.38 -5.10 4.67
N CYS A 174 3.94 -5.72 3.64
CA CYS A 174 3.28 -5.89 2.34
C CYS A 174 2.92 -7.36 2.15
N SER A 175 1.63 -7.67 1.97
CA SER A 175 1.20 -9.06 1.82
C SER A 175 0.02 -9.18 0.84
N PRO A 176 0.25 -9.87 -0.30
CA PRO A 176 1.52 -10.42 -0.82
C PRO A 176 2.60 -9.36 -1.02
N ASN A 177 3.87 -9.73 -0.73
CA ASN A 177 4.98 -8.79 -0.77
C ASN A 177 5.46 -8.48 -2.20
N ASN A 178 5.82 -7.24 -2.43
CA ASN A 178 6.60 -6.81 -3.57
C ASN A 178 8.05 -6.56 -3.12
N PRO A 179 9.08 -7.33 -3.60
CA PRO A 179 9.08 -8.08 -4.87
C PRO A 179 8.90 -9.61 -4.74
N THR A 180 8.83 -10.18 -3.54
CA THR A 180 9.00 -11.64 -3.33
C THR A 180 7.76 -12.47 -3.67
N GLY A 181 6.57 -11.87 -3.62
CA GLY A 181 5.29 -12.57 -3.77
C GLY A 181 4.87 -13.37 -2.54
N ALA A 182 5.70 -13.43 -1.50
CA ALA A 182 5.38 -14.12 -0.27
C ALA A 182 4.20 -13.45 0.46
N ALA A 183 3.33 -14.25 1.07
CA ALA A 183 2.14 -13.78 1.77
C ALA A 183 2.06 -14.40 3.17
N TYR A 184 1.79 -13.57 4.16
CA TYR A 184 1.67 -14.00 5.55
C TYR A 184 0.38 -14.80 5.81
N SER A 185 0.46 -15.84 6.62
CA SER A 185 -0.70 -16.48 7.20
C SER A 185 -1.34 -15.62 8.29
N LYS A 186 -2.57 -15.97 8.68
CA LYS A 186 -3.26 -15.26 9.77
C LYS A 186 -2.50 -15.37 11.10
N GLU A 187 -1.89 -16.53 11.37
CA GLU A 187 -1.09 -16.78 12.58
C GLU A 187 0.19 -15.92 12.57
N GLN A 188 0.84 -15.80 11.41
CA GLN A 188 2.02 -14.95 11.28
C GLN A 188 1.68 -13.47 11.45
N LEU A 189 0.55 -13.02 10.87
CA LEU A 189 0.06 -11.66 11.09
C LEU A 189 -0.36 -11.41 12.54
N ARG A 190 -0.91 -12.43 13.22
CA ARG A 190 -1.20 -12.36 14.67
C ARG A 190 0.05 -12.02 15.46
N ALA A 191 1.18 -12.67 15.17
CA ALA A 191 2.44 -12.37 15.87
C ALA A 191 2.88 -10.91 15.65
N TRP A 192 2.68 -10.35 14.46
CA TRP A 192 2.97 -8.94 14.19
C TRP A 192 2.01 -7.99 14.89
N VAL A 193 0.71 -8.32 14.96
CA VAL A 193 -0.29 -7.55 15.72
C VAL A 193 0.04 -7.56 17.21
N ASP A 194 0.37 -8.74 17.78
CA ASP A 194 0.75 -8.86 19.18
C ASP A 194 2.03 -8.07 19.50
N TYR A 195 3.01 -8.08 18.59
CA TYR A 195 4.21 -7.24 18.69
C TYR A 195 3.85 -5.76 18.71
N ALA A 196 3.05 -5.30 17.74
CA ALA A 196 2.68 -3.89 17.60
C ALA A 196 1.90 -3.39 18.82
N LEU A 197 0.94 -4.18 19.33
CA LEU A 197 0.20 -3.85 20.53
C LEU A 197 1.11 -3.77 21.78
N LYS A 198 2.08 -4.67 21.90
CA LYS A 198 3.02 -4.70 23.04
C LYS A 198 4.03 -3.55 23.00
N LYS A 199 4.45 -3.13 21.81
CA LYS A 199 5.44 -2.07 21.58
C LYS A 199 4.80 -0.68 21.42
N ASP A 200 3.48 -0.58 21.44
CA ASP A 200 2.72 0.63 21.10
C ASP A 200 3.03 1.16 19.70
N ALA A 201 3.33 0.24 18.77
CA ALA A 201 3.68 0.53 17.40
C ALA A 201 2.46 0.54 16.46
N VAL A 202 2.64 1.10 15.26
CA VAL A 202 1.64 1.09 14.19
C VAL A 202 2.14 0.27 13.00
N ILE A 203 1.29 -0.65 12.51
CA ILE A 203 1.54 -1.40 11.28
C ILE A 203 0.94 -0.63 10.10
N LEU A 204 1.76 -0.29 9.11
CA LEU A 204 1.33 0.14 7.79
C LEU A 204 1.27 -1.10 6.88
N TYR A 205 0.06 -1.62 6.69
CA TYR A 205 -0.18 -2.86 5.95
C TYR A 205 -0.54 -2.55 4.50
N ASP A 206 0.36 -2.84 3.56
CA ASP A 206 0.12 -2.66 2.12
C ASP A 206 -0.56 -3.90 1.54
N ALA A 207 -1.84 -3.73 1.19
CA ALA A 207 -2.71 -4.75 0.62
C ALA A 207 -2.88 -4.63 -0.91
N ALA A 208 -1.96 -3.94 -1.62
CA ALA A 208 -2.10 -3.69 -3.06
C ALA A 208 -2.25 -4.95 -3.92
N TYR A 209 -1.82 -6.09 -3.42
CA TYR A 209 -1.88 -7.39 -4.11
C TYR A 209 -2.87 -8.40 -3.49
N GLU A 210 -3.72 -7.97 -2.54
CA GLU A 210 -4.62 -8.87 -1.78
C GLU A 210 -5.54 -9.72 -2.66
N PHE A 211 -5.94 -9.20 -3.83
CA PHE A 211 -6.81 -9.91 -4.76
C PHE A 211 -6.16 -11.13 -5.43
N PHE A 212 -4.83 -11.21 -5.41
CA PHE A 212 -4.11 -12.38 -5.93
C PHE A 212 -4.03 -13.53 -4.92
N VAL A 213 -4.46 -13.30 -3.68
CA VAL A 213 -4.57 -14.35 -2.66
C VAL A 213 -5.78 -15.23 -2.98
N THR A 214 -5.53 -16.49 -3.33
CA THR A 214 -6.56 -17.51 -3.62
C THR A 214 -6.64 -18.59 -2.55
N ASP A 215 -5.63 -18.71 -1.68
CA ASP A 215 -5.64 -19.63 -0.55
C ASP A 215 -6.42 -19.00 0.61
N GLY A 216 -7.48 -19.71 1.06
CA GLY A 216 -8.34 -19.27 2.16
C GLY A 216 -7.67 -19.19 3.54
N ASN A 217 -6.48 -19.82 3.69
CA ASN A 217 -5.69 -19.75 4.93
C ASN A 217 -4.89 -18.44 5.05
N LEU A 218 -4.66 -17.76 3.94
CA LEU A 218 -3.97 -16.48 3.92
C LEU A 218 -4.95 -15.32 4.15
N ALA A 219 -4.46 -14.26 4.80
CA ALA A 219 -5.26 -13.08 5.02
C ALA A 219 -5.33 -12.21 3.75
N ARG A 220 -6.52 -11.70 3.45
CA ARG A 220 -6.75 -10.67 2.42
C ARG A 220 -6.95 -9.28 3.00
N SER A 221 -6.90 -9.16 4.31
CA SER A 221 -6.91 -7.92 5.08
C SER A 221 -6.29 -8.21 6.43
N ILE A 222 -5.54 -7.27 6.97
CA ILE A 222 -4.99 -7.39 8.32
C ILE A 222 -6.09 -7.44 9.37
N TYR A 223 -7.25 -6.84 9.09
CA TYR A 223 -8.41 -6.83 10.00
C TYR A 223 -9.12 -8.18 10.11
N GLN A 224 -8.67 -9.21 9.39
CA GLN A 224 -9.06 -10.60 9.67
C GLN A 224 -8.32 -11.18 10.89
N VAL A 225 -7.40 -10.40 11.47
CA VAL A 225 -6.66 -10.72 12.70
C VAL A 225 -7.19 -9.81 13.80
N GLU A 226 -7.69 -10.40 14.88
CA GLU A 226 -8.24 -9.69 16.04
C GLU A 226 -7.20 -8.78 16.68
N GLY A 227 -7.57 -7.54 17.03
CA GLY A 227 -6.70 -6.53 17.61
C GLY A 227 -5.97 -5.67 16.59
N ALA A 228 -6.00 -6.04 15.30
CA ALA A 228 -5.38 -5.24 14.24
C ALA A 228 -6.02 -3.85 14.13
N GLU A 229 -7.30 -3.72 14.42
CA GLU A 229 -8.03 -2.44 14.44
C GLU A 229 -7.45 -1.42 15.43
N LYS A 230 -6.65 -1.88 16.40
CA LYS A 230 -6.00 -1.03 17.42
C LYS A 230 -4.57 -0.63 17.08
N CYS A 231 -3.97 -1.24 16.04
CA CYS A 231 -2.55 -1.02 15.74
C CYS A 231 -2.20 -1.02 14.25
N ALA A 232 -3.16 -1.13 13.33
CA ALA A 232 -2.86 -1.21 11.92
C ALA A 232 -3.66 -0.23 11.07
N ILE A 233 -2.99 0.36 10.07
CA ILE A 233 -3.57 1.11 8.97
C ILE A 233 -3.38 0.27 7.71
N GLU A 234 -4.45 0.06 6.92
CA GLU A 234 -4.38 -0.74 5.70
C GLU A 234 -4.43 0.15 4.46
N LEU A 235 -3.44 -0.01 3.57
CA LEU A 235 -3.27 0.74 2.33
C LEU A 235 -3.69 -0.13 1.15
N CYS A 236 -4.64 0.33 0.35
CA CYS A 236 -5.28 -0.44 -0.71
C CYS A 236 -5.17 0.24 -2.07
N SER A 237 -5.13 -0.56 -3.14
CA SER A 237 -4.97 -0.05 -4.49
C SER A 237 -5.83 -0.77 -5.52
N TYR A 238 -6.46 -0.03 -6.39
CA TYR A 238 -7.10 -0.56 -7.59
C TYR A 238 -6.14 -0.70 -8.78
N SER A 239 -4.87 -0.26 -8.63
CA SER A 239 -3.88 -0.33 -9.71
C SER A 239 -3.70 -1.73 -10.27
N LYS A 240 -3.69 -2.76 -9.39
CA LYS A 240 -3.49 -4.16 -9.80
C LYS A 240 -4.81 -4.88 -10.03
N THR A 241 -5.77 -4.70 -9.13
CA THR A 241 -7.06 -5.38 -9.15
C THR A 241 -7.95 -4.96 -10.32
N ALA A 242 -8.06 -3.65 -10.58
CA ALA A 242 -8.91 -3.10 -11.64
C ALA A 242 -8.12 -2.67 -12.88
N GLY A 243 -6.82 -2.87 -12.93
CA GLY A 243 -5.98 -2.39 -14.02
C GLY A 243 -5.76 -0.88 -14.01
N PHE A 244 -5.91 -0.21 -12.87
CA PHE A 244 -5.89 1.25 -12.75
C PHE A 244 -4.50 1.85 -12.59
N THR A 245 -3.46 1.24 -13.14
CA THR A 245 -2.09 1.79 -13.10
C THR A 245 -2.00 3.19 -13.73
N GLY A 246 -2.80 3.45 -14.77
CA GLY A 246 -2.89 4.75 -15.46
C GLY A 246 -4.09 5.60 -15.04
N VAL A 247 -5.15 5.02 -14.48
CA VAL A 247 -6.38 5.74 -14.06
C VAL A 247 -6.22 6.38 -12.69
N ARG A 248 -5.54 5.70 -11.77
CA ARG A 248 -5.29 6.08 -10.37
C ARG A 248 -6.53 6.04 -9.48
N CYS A 249 -6.56 5.07 -8.58
CA CYS A 249 -7.53 5.00 -7.49
C CYS A 249 -6.99 4.05 -6.41
N GLY A 250 -7.18 4.40 -5.17
CA GLY A 250 -6.88 3.63 -4.00
C GLY A 250 -7.71 4.07 -2.81
N TYR A 251 -7.46 3.50 -1.68
CA TYR A 251 -8.04 3.92 -0.41
C TYR A 251 -7.19 3.45 0.75
N THR A 252 -7.29 4.18 1.85
CA THR A 252 -6.66 3.83 3.11
C THR A 252 -7.74 3.59 4.15
N ILE A 253 -7.56 2.57 4.99
CA ILE A 253 -8.43 2.29 6.13
C ILE A 253 -7.67 2.67 7.41
N VAL A 254 -8.27 3.58 8.16
CA VAL A 254 -7.79 4.01 9.48
C VAL A 254 -8.90 3.72 10.50
N PRO A 255 -8.78 2.64 11.28
CA PRO A 255 -9.81 2.30 12.26
C PRO A 255 -9.98 3.38 13.33
N THR A 256 -11.22 3.63 13.72
CA THR A 256 -11.53 4.57 14.81
C THR A 256 -11.03 4.10 16.17
N GLU A 257 -10.66 2.83 16.30
CA GLU A 257 -10.05 2.26 17.53
C GLU A 257 -8.54 2.48 17.60
N LEU A 258 -7.90 2.90 16.50
CA LEU A 258 -6.48 3.23 16.46
C LEU A 258 -6.27 4.64 17.02
N VAL A 259 -6.08 4.74 18.32
CA VAL A 259 -5.85 6.01 19.01
C VAL A 259 -4.43 6.02 19.60
N ARG A 260 -3.69 7.09 19.34
CA ARG A 260 -2.34 7.33 19.87
C ARG A 260 -2.23 8.77 20.37
N GLY A 261 -1.66 8.97 21.57
CA GLY A 261 -1.45 10.30 22.13
C GLY A 261 -2.73 11.13 22.31
N GLY A 262 -3.90 10.51 22.29
CA GLY A 262 -5.21 11.19 22.39
C GLY A 262 -5.76 11.65 21.02
N VAL A 263 -5.16 11.24 19.93
CA VAL A 263 -5.56 11.52 18.55
C VAL A 263 -5.89 10.22 17.82
#